data_08165d88b7428103bbc38fce3b84b185
#
_entry.id   08165d88b7428103bbc38fce3b84b185
#
_cell.length_a   1.000
_cell.length_b   1.000
_cell.length_c   1.000
_cell.angle_alpha   90.00
_cell.angle_beta   90.00
_cell.angle_gamma   90.00
#
_symmetry.space_group_name_H-M   'P 1'
#
loop_
_entity.id
_entity.type
_entity.pdbx_description
1 polymer ?
#
loop_
_entity_poly.entity_id
_entity_poly.type
_entity_poly.pdbx_seq_one_letter_code
_entity_poly.pdbx_strand_id
1 'polypeptide(L)'
;MEVIKVTPRGYCYGVVDAMEIARKAARDPSLPHPIYIIGLIVHNRFAVEELNGLGVRTLDGPNRAAILDQVSEGTVIFTAHGVSPRVKERARERGLHVIDATCPDVTKTHNLVLDFAARGYQILYIGKKGHPEPEGVVGEAPDAVYLVETEADLDSLPERILHAENLMVTTQTTLSQWDTIRLVEAIRRRFPHAEVYNEICKATQDRQEAVARMARGADLTIVVGDPRSNNTNRLVQVAQEL
;
A
#
# COMPACT_ATOMS: atom_id res chain seq x y z
N MET A 1 17.30 33.25 -8.47
CA MET A 1 16.39 32.12 -8.25
C MET A 1 16.97 31.29 -7.12
N GLU A 2 16.25 31.11 -6.05
CA GLU A 2 16.61 30.23 -4.94
C GLU A 2 15.95 28.87 -5.16
N VAL A 3 16.65 27.78 -4.87
CA VAL A 3 16.12 26.40 -4.99
C VAL A 3 16.11 25.76 -3.60
N ILE A 4 14.91 25.49 -3.09
CA ILE A 4 14.70 24.82 -1.80
C ILE A 4 14.52 23.31 -2.07
N LYS A 5 15.38 22.48 -1.51
CA LYS A 5 15.27 21.03 -1.59
C LYS A 5 14.49 20.52 -0.38
N VAL A 6 13.20 20.19 -0.57
CA VAL A 6 12.37 19.62 0.49
C VAL A 6 12.97 18.30 1.00
N THR A 7 13.07 18.15 2.30
CA THR A 7 13.66 16.98 2.98
C THR A 7 12.77 16.56 4.16
N PRO A 8 12.50 15.22 4.32
CA PRO A 8 13.06 14.09 3.60
C PRO A 8 12.53 13.95 2.18
N ARG A 9 13.33 13.34 1.28
CA ARG A 9 12.99 13.06 -0.14
C ARG A 9 13.61 11.74 -0.59
N GLY A 10 13.28 11.31 -1.79
CA GLY A 10 13.75 10.05 -2.37
C GLY A 10 12.96 8.84 -1.87
N TYR A 11 13.52 7.65 -2.03
CA TYR A 11 12.88 6.42 -1.60
C TYR A 11 12.82 6.30 -0.07
N CYS A 12 11.73 5.72 0.45
CA CYS A 12 11.68 5.29 1.85
C CYS A 12 12.36 3.94 2.01
N TYR A 13 12.58 3.52 3.27
CA TYR A 13 13.24 2.24 3.55
C TYR A 13 12.49 1.05 2.92
N GLY A 14 11.15 1.02 2.99
CA GLY A 14 10.38 -0.08 2.42
C GLY A 14 10.51 -0.19 0.88
N VAL A 15 10.69 0.94 0.17
CA VAL A 15 11.03 0.93 -1.27
C VAL A 15 12.45 0.44 -1.50
N VAL A 16 13.42 0.90 -0.69
CA VAL A 16 14.82 0.46 -0.80
C VAL A 16 14.94 -1.03 -0.55
N ASP A 17 14.32 -1.54 0.49
CA ASP A 17 14.35 -2.96 0.85
C ASP A 17 13.74 -3.84 -0.24
N ALA A 18 12.57 -3.46 -0.78
CA ALA A 18 11.92 -4.19 -1.86
C ALA A 18 12.79 -4.24 -3.13
N MET A 19 13.44 -3.12 -3.49
CA MET A 19 14.37 -3.05 -4.61
C MET A 19 15.62 -3.92 -4.37
N GLU A 20 16.16 -3.91 -3.16
CA GLU A 20 17.32 -4.76 -2.81
C GLU A 20 16.99 -6.25 -2.86
N ILE A 21 15.83 -6.65 -2.34
CA ILE A 21 15.34 -8.02 -2.40
C ILE A 21 15.25 -8.46 -3.86
N ALA A 22 14.62 -7.66 -4.72
CA ALA A 22 14.47 -7.98 -6.13
C ALA A 22 15.82 -8.05 -6.88
N ARG A 23 16.77 -7.12 -6.58
CA ARG A 23 18.13 -7.13 -7.15
C ARG A 23 18.94 -8.34 -6.71
N LYS A 24 18.81 -8.75 -5.44
CA LYS A 24 19.47 -9.95 -4.93
C LYS A 24 18.92 -11.20 -5.61
N ALA A 25 17.60 -11.31 -5.71
CA ALA A 25 16.94 -12.41 -6.43
C ALA A 25 17.39 -12.49 -7.89
N ALA A 26 17.46 -11.37 -8.60
CA ALA A 26 17.90 -11.31 -10.00
C ALA A 26 19.34 -11.82 -10.21
N ARG A 27 20.19 -11.76 -9.19
CA ARG A 27 21.61 -12.17 -9.24
C ARG A 27 21.88 -13.53 -8.63
N ASP A 28 20.89 -14.16 -8.04
CA ASP A 28 21.04 -15.45 -7.37
C ASP A 28 20.79 -16.60 -8.38
N PRO A 29 21.86 -17.32 -8.83
CA PRO A 29 21.71 -18.41 -9.77
C PRO A 29 21.09 -19.67 -9.17
N SER A 30 20.93 -19.74 -7.85
CA SER A 30 20.31 -20.87 -7.16
C SER A 30 18.79 -20.83 -7.17
N LEU A 31 18.19 -19.68 -7.48
CA LEU A 31 16.74 -19.53 -7.56
C LEU A 31 16.17 -20.16 -8.83
N PRO A 32 14.98 -20.78 -8.75
CA PRO A 32 14.26 -21.23 -9.94
C PRO A 32 13.96 -20.05 -10.88
N HIS A 33 14.32 -20.18 -12.14
CA HIS A 33 14.03 -19.20 -13.19
C HIS A 33 12.83 -19.65 -14.05
N PRO A 34 12.12 -18.71 -14.72
CA PRO A 34 12.29 -17.25 -14.70
C PRO A 34 11.89 -16.60 -13.36
N ILE A 35 12.36 -15.36 -13.13
CA ILE A 35 11.97 -14.56 -11.95
C ILE A 35 10.93 -13.56 -12.38
N TYR A 36 9.81 -13.52 -11.64
CA TYR A 36 8.67 -12.63 -11.90
C TYR A 36 8.39 -11.73 -10.69
N ILE A 37 7.93 -10.52 -10.96
CA ILE A 37 7.31 -9.66 -9.96
C ILE A 37 5.82 -9.60 -10.26
N ILE A 38 4.99 -9.88 -9.26
CA ILE A 38 3.53 -9.92 -9.38
C ILE A 38 2.94 -8.53 -9.07
N GLY A 39 2.77 -7.74 -10.12
CA GLY A 39 2.48 -6.31 -10.07
C GLY A 39 3.75 -5.46 -10.14
N LEU A 40 3.63 -4.15 -9.92
CA LEU A 40 4.79 -3.26 -9.87
C LEU A 40 5.48 -3.37 -8.51
N ILE A 41 6.79 -3.64 -8.48
CA ILE A 41 7.57 -3.76 -7.22
C ILE A 41 7.32 -2.55 -6.31
N VAL A 42 7.33 -1.38 -6.91
CA VAL A 42 6.88 -0.10 -6.39
C VAL A 42 6.30 0.71 -7.54
N HIS A 43 5.45 1.69 -7.27
CA HIS A 43 4.90 2.56 -8.31
C HIS A 43 5.96 3.56 -8.79
N ASN A 44 6.92 3.07 -9.57
CA ASN A 44 7.99 3.85 -10.19
C ASN A 44 8.51 3.16 -11.45
N ARG A 45 8.32 3.81 -12.60
CA ARG A 45 8.71 3.26 -13.91
C ARG A 45 10.21 2.94 -13.98
N PHE A 46 11.07 3.80 -13.48
CA PHE A 46 12.53 3.58 -13.53
C PHE A 46 12.97 2.39 -12.68
N ALA A 47 12.31 2.14 -11.53
CA ALA A 47 12.55 0.96 -10.72
C ALA A 47 12.18 -0.33 -11.47
N VAL A 48 11.06 -0.32 -12.20
CA VAL A 48 10.61 -1.44 -13.02
C VAL A 48 11.56 -1.69 -14.18
N GLU A 49 11.96 -0.61 -14.91
CA GLU A 49 12.90 -0.70 -16.03
C GLU A 49 14.27 -1.24 -15.60
N GLU A 50 14.78 -0.82 -14.45
CA GLU A 50 16.01 -1.33 -13.86
C GLU A 50 15.95 -2.85 -13.64
N LEU A 51 14.89 -3.35 -12.99
CA LEU A 51 14.74 -4.77 -12.70
C LEU A 51 14.51 -5.60 -13.96
N ASN A 52 13.77 -5.07 -14.94
CA ASN A 52 13.63 -5.73 -16.24
C ASN A 52 14.99 -5.84 -16.95
N GLY A 53 15.85 -4.83 -16.83
CA GLY A 53 17.24 -4.87 -17.34
C GLY A 53 18.11 -5.93 -16.66
N LEU A 54 17.77 -6.36 -15.46
CA LEU A 54 18.41 -7.47 -14.73
C LEU A 54 17.79 -8.85 -15.06
N GLY A 55 16.83 -8.92 -16.00
CA GLY A 55 16.18 -10.16 -16.40
C GLY A 55 14.96 -10.57 -15.56
N VAL A 56 14.54 -9.73 -14.62
CA VAL A 56 13.30 -9.94 -13.85
C VAL A 56 12.10 -9.51 -14.71
N ARG A 57 11.05 -10.31 -14.75
CA ARG A 57 9.85 -10.05 -15.56
C ARG A 57 8.74 -9.45 -14.69
N THR A 58 8.39 -8.21 -14.91
CA THR A 58 7.24 -7.59 -14.23
C THR A 58 5.95 -7.98 -14.95
N LEU A 59 5.04 -8.63 -14.22
CA LEU A 59 3.69 -8.97 -14.68
C LEU A 59 2.69 -8.04 -13.98
N ASP A 60 2.12 -7.09 -14.72
CA ASP A 60 1.16 -6.13 -14.19
C ASP A 60 -0.27 -6.48 -14.61
N GLY A 61 -1.24 -6.12 -13.79
CA GLY A 61 -2.66 -6.36 -14.05
C GLY A 61 -3.53 -6.03 -12.84
N PRO A 62 -4.86 -5.99 -13.04
CA PRO A 62 -5.80 -5.54 -12.01
C PRO A 62 -6.00 -6.56 -10.88
N ASN A 63 -5.64 -7.82 -11.08
CA ASN A 63 -5.86 -8.90 -10.12
C ASN A 63 -4.61 -9.78 -10.00
N ARG A 64 -3.99 -9.80 -8.84
CA ARG A 64 -2.75 -10.53 -8.58
C ARG A 64 -2.90 -12.05 -8.68
N ALA A 65 -4.06 -12.60 -8.31
CA ALA A 65 -4.30 -14.04 -8.47
C ALA A 65 -4.36 -14.41 -9.96
N ALA A 66 -5.03 -13.61 -10.79
CA ALA A 66 -5.08 -13.82 -12.23
C ALA A 66 -3.70 -13.65 -12.91
N ILE A 67 -2.84 -12.77 -12.38
CA ILE A 67 -1.45 -12.66 -12.85
C ILE A 67 -0.70 -13.96 -12.59
N LEU A 68 -0.85 -14.56 -11.40
CA LEU A 68 -0.22 -15.85 -11.08
C LEU A 68 -0.65 -16.98 -12.01
N ASP A 69 -1.86 -16.93 -12.55
CA ASP A 69 -2.32 -17.96 -13.50
C ASP A 69 -1.53 -17.99 -14.80
N GLN A 70 -0.79 -16.92 -15.11
CA GLN A 70 0.12 -16.83 -16.27
C GLN A 70 1.52 -17.39 -15.98
N VAL A 71 1.84 -17.73 -14.71
CA VAL A 71 3.15 -18.22 -14.29
C VAL A 71 3.09 -19.72 -14.04
N SER A 72 3.82 -20.50 -14.82
CA SER A 72 3.84 -21.97 -14.71
C SER A 72 4.98 -22.51 -13.85
N GLU A 73 6.09 -21.79 -13.74
CA GLU A 73 7.31 -22.20 -13.06
C GLU A 73 8.15 -20.99 -12.64
N GLY A 74 9.18 -21.20 -11.84
CA GLY A 74 10.14 -20.16 -11.46
C GLY A 74 9.88 -19.53 -10.12
N THR A 75 10.44 -18.32 -9.94
CA THR A 75 10.35 -17.54 -8.70
C THR A 75 9.41 -16.36 -8.89
N VAL A 76 8.52 -16.13 -7.92
CA VAL A 76 7.64 -14.98 -7.87
C VAL A 76 8.00 -14.08 -6.68
N ILE A 77 8.10 -12.77 -6.94
CA ILE A 77 8.35 -11.75 -5.92
C ILE A 77 7.05 -10.99 -5.67
N PHE A 78 6.54 -11.02 -4.44
CA PHE A 78 5.46 -10.15 -4.01
C PHE A 78 5.99 -8.75 -3.73
N THR A 79 5.23 -7.74 -4.13
CA THR A 79 5.66 -6.35 -4.13
C THR A 79 5.65 -5.71 -2.74
N ALA A 80 6.22 -4.52 -2.61
CA ALA A 80 6.19 -3.74 -1.36
C ALA A 80 4.77 -3.49 -0.80
N HIS A 81 3.73 -3.58 -1.65
CA HIS A 81 2.33 -3.34 -1.27
C HIS A 81 1.67 -4.54 -0.57
N GLY A 82 2.33 -5.68 -0.49
CA GLY A 82 1.75 -6.92 0.02
C GLY A 82 0.76 -7.58 -0.93
N VAL A 83 0.30 -8.75 -0.54
CA VAL A 83 -0.72 -9.53 -1.25
C VAL A 83 -1.62 -10.26 -0.25
N SER A 84 -2.85 -10.61 -0.67
CA SER A 84 -3.77 -11.38 0.16
C SER A 84 -3.29 -12.83 0.39
N PRO A 85 -3.78 -13.51 1.45
CA PRO A 85 -3.49 -14.92 1.71
C PRO A 85 -3.83 -15.82 0.51
N ARG A 86 -4.92 -15.51 -0.19
CA ARG A 86 -5.33 -16.24 -1.40
C ARG A 86 -4.27 -16.22 -2.50
N VAL A 87 -3.58 -15.10 -2.67
CA VAL A 87 -2.48 -14.98 -3.65
C VAL A 87 -1.28 -15.80 -3.19
N LYS A 88 -0.95 -15.79 -1.89
CA LYS A 88 0.13 -16.62 -1.31
C LYS A 88 -0.15 -18.10 -1.48
N GLU A 89 -1.38 -18.54 -1.19
CA GLU A 89 -1.80 -19.93 -1.36
C GLU A 89 -1.77 -20.34 -2.83
N ARG A 90 -2.28 -19.51 -3.73
CA ARG A 90 -2.24 -19.77 -5.16
C ARG A 90 -0.83 -19.98 -5.69
N ALA A 91 0.14 -19.21 -5.21
CA ALA A 91 1.54 -19.39 -5.58
C ALA A 91 2.09 -20.75 -5.10
N ARG A 92 1.72 -21.19 -3.88
CA ARG A 92 2.10 -22.50 -3.32
C ARG A 92 1.49 -23.66 -4.10
N GLU A 93 0.18 -23.61 -4.39
CA GLU A 93 -0.54 -24.62 -5.18
C GLU A 93 0.13 -24.85 -6.55
N ARG A 94 0.71 -23.81 -7.11
CA ARG A 94 1.42 -23.85 -8.40
C ARG A 94 2.89 -24.28 -8.27
N GLY A 95 3.35 -24.56 -7.05
CA GLY A 95 4.74 -24.99 -6.80
C GLY A 95 5.78 -23.90 -7.08
N LEU A 96 5.38 -22.63 -7.07
CA LEU A 96 6.28 -21.50 -7.32
C LEU A 96 7.17 -21.22 -6.12
N HIS A 97 8.43 -20.89 -6.36
CA HIS A 97 9.28 -20.32 -5.33
C HIS A 97 8.85 -18.89 -5.02
N VAL A 98 8.64 -18.57 -3.75
CA VAL A 98 8.08 -17.27 -3.34
C VAL A 98 9.09 -16.46 -2.57
N ILE A 99 9.27 -15.20 -2.96
CA ILE A 99 10.02 -14.19 -2.22
C ILE A 99 9.04 -13.06 -1.88
N ASP A 100 8.91 -12.75 -0.60
CA ASP A 100 8.01 -11.69 -0.11
C ASP A 100 8.80 -10.41 0.14
N ALA A 101 8.57 -9.37 -0.67
CA ALA A 101 9.17 -8.04 -0.53
C ALA A 101 8.20 -7.02 0.08
N THR A 102 7.18 -7.48 0.79
CA THR A 102 6.21 -6.62 1.47
C THR A 102 6.90 -5.69 2.47
N CYS A 103 6.58 -4.40 2.40
CA CYS A 103 7.07 -3.42 3.35
C CYS A 103 6.66 -3.79 4.80
N PRO A 104 7.56 -3.68 5.80
CA PRO A 104 7.23 -3.97 7.19
C PRO A 104 6.02 -3.19 7.74
N ASP A 105 5.83 -1.92 7.34
CA ASP A 105 4.66 -1.15 7.74
C ASP A 105 3.35 -1.75 7.16
N VAL A 106 3.39 -2.24 5.92
CA VAL A 106 2.24 -2.93 5.31
C VAL A 106 1.98 -4.25 6.03
N THR A 107 3.04 -5.03 6.33
CA THR A 107 2.92 -6.27 7.10
C THR A 107 2.30 -6.03 8.49
N LYS A 108 2.68 -4.92 9.14
CA LYS A 108 2.08 -4.51 10.41
C LYS A 108 0.58 -4.29 10.28
N THR A 109 0.13 -3.62 9.21
CA THR A 109 -1.31 -3.39 8.95
C THR A 109 -2.05 -4.71 8.70
N HIS A 110 -1.46 -5.65 7.93
CA HIS A 110 -2.03 -6.98 7.72
C HIS A 110 -2.22 -7.73 9.06
N ASN A 111 -1.18 -7.74 9.91
CA ASN A 111 -1.23 -8.41 11.21
C ASN A 111 -2.25 -7.77 12.15
N LEU A 112 -2.37 -6.44 12.15
CA LEU A 112 -3.36 -5.70 12.92
C LEU A 112 -4.79 -6.13 12.52
N VAL A 113 -5.07 -6.18 11.22
CA VAL A 113 -6.38 -6.60 10.71
C VAL A 113 -6.69 -8.05 11.09
N LEU A 114 -5.71 -8.97 10.96
CA LEU A 114 -5.88 -10.37 11.36
C LEU A 114 -6.18 -10.52 12.85
N ASP A 115 -5.44 -9.80 13.72
CA ASP A 115 -5.66 -9.85 15.17
C ASP A 115 -7.06 -9.39 15.55
N PHE A 116 -7.50 -8.24 15.03
CA PHE A 116 -8.82 -7.71 15.32
C PHE A 116 -9.94 -8.57 14.73
N ALA A 117 -9.80 -9.09 13.52
CA ALA A 117 -10.76 -10.01 12.92
C ALA A 117 -10.89 -11.30 13.73
N ALA A 118 -9.78 -11.87 14.21
CA ALA A 118 -9.78 -13.07 15.07
C ALA A 118 -10.47 -12.83 16.42
N ARG A 119 -10.50 -11.59 16.90
CA ARG A 119 -11.21 -11.16 18.12
C ARG A 119 -12.68 -10.82 17.87
N GLY A 120 -13.18 -11.00 16.64
CA GLY A 120 -14.59 -10.77 16.27
C GLY A 120 -14.95 -9.32 15.98
N TYR A 121 -13.96 -8.44 15.75
CA TYR A 121 -14.20 -7.06 15.33
C TYR A 121 -14.63 -6.98 13.88
N GLN A 122 -15.52 -6.05 13.58
CA GLN A 122 -15.70 -5.53 12.25
C GLN A 122 -14.67 -4.39 12.01
N ILE A 123 -14.23 -4.23 10.76
CA ILE A 123 -13.11 -3.36 10.45
C ILE A 123 -13.47 -2.42 9.29
N LEU A 124 -13.38 -1.12 9.53
CA LEU A 124 -13.39 -0.11 8.48
C LEU A 124 -11.93 0.17 8.08
N TYR A 125 -11.57 -0.23 6.86
CA TYR A 125 -10.26 0.04 6.31
C TYR A 125 -10.31 1.26 5.41
N ILE A 126 -9.68 2.37 5.82
CA ILE A 126 -9.60 3.59 5.02
C ILE A 126 -8.49 3.40 3.98
N GLY A 127 -8.85 3.41 2.69
CA GLY A 127 -7.91 3.14 1.62
C GLY A 127 -8.44 3.47 0.23
N LYS A 128 -7.55 3.57 -0.75
CA LYS A 128 -7.88 3.87 -2.13
C LYS A 128 -8.38 2.61 -2.86
N LYS A 129 -9.59 2.63 -3.38
CA LYS A 129 -10.16 1.56 -4.22
C LYS A 129 -9.26 1.28 -5.43
N GLY A 130 -9.06 0.01 -5.73
CA GLY A 130 -8.21 -0.44 -6.83
C GLY A 130 -6.69 -0.33 -6.58
N HIS A 131 -6.27 0.10 -5.40
CA HIS A 131 -4.86 0.06 -5.04
C HIS A 131 -4.48 -1.32 -4.47
N PRO A 132 -3.27 -1.86 -4.80
CA PRO A 132 -2.84 -3.18 -4.36
C PRO A 132 -2.77 -3.39 -2.85
N GLU A 133 -2.43 -2.38 -2.07
CA GLU A 133 -2.33 -2.50 -0.61
C GLU A 133 -3.71 -2.79 0.03
N PRO A 134 -4.79 -2.03 -0.23
CA PRO A 134 -6.13 -2.41 0.21
C PRO A 134 -6.60 -3.77 -0.30
N GLU A 135 -6.27 -4.16 -1.54
CA GLU A 135 -6.60 -5.51 -2.06
C GLU A 135 -5.99 -6.59 -1.16
N GLY A 136 -4.72 -6.42 -0.78
CA GLY A 136 -4.02 -7.34 0.12
C GLY A 136 -4.65 -7.40 1.50
N VAL A 137 -4.85 -6.24 2.14
CA VAL A 137 -5.35 -6.12 3.52
C VAL A 137 -6.80 -6.58 3.65
N VAL A 138 -7.70 -6.16 2.74
CA VAL A 138 -9.10 -6.63 2.73
C VAL A 138 -9.16 -8.14 2.55
N GLY A 139 -8.25 -8.70 1.76
CA GLY A 139 -8.14 -10.14 1.54
C GLY A 139 -7.73 -10.95 2.77
N GLU A 140 -7.21 -10.35 3.85
CA GLU A 140 -6.89 -11.05 5.10
C GLU A 140 -8.15 -11.54 5.82
N ALA A 141 -9.20 -10.72 5.83
CA ALA A 141 -10.46 -11.04 6.49
C ALA A 141 -11.65 -10.40 5.74
N PRO A 142 -11.99 -10.90 4.52
CA PRO A 142 -12.96 -10.24 3.64
C PRO A 142 -14.37 -10.12 4.24
N ASP A 143 -14.75 -11.03 5.14
CA ASP A 143 -16.03 -10.99 5.83
C ASP A 143 -16.08 -9.99 6.99
N ALA A 144 -14.92 -9.57 7.51
CA ALA A 144 -14.80 -8.60 8.60
C ALA A 144 -14.43 -7.19 8.12
N VAL A 145 -13.72 -7.06 6.99
CA VAL A 145 -13.19 -5.78 6.50
C VAL A 145 -14.13 -5.14 5.49
N TYR A 146 -14.36 -3.83 5.64
CA TYR A 146 -15.03 -2.99 4.65
C TYR A 146 -14.15 -1.82 4.26
N LEU A 147 -13.91 -1.67 2.95
CA LEU A 147 -13.07 -0.60 2.40
C LEU A 147 -13.87 0.70 2.28
N VAL A 148 -13.34 1.75 2.89
CA VAL A 148 -13.88 3.12 2.85
C VAL A 148 -12.83 4.02 2.19
N GLU A 149 -13.18 4.69 1.09
CA GLU A 149 -12.31 5.65 0.43
C GLU A 149 -12.72 7.09 0.71
N THR A 150 -14.03 7.32 0.78
CA THR A 150 -14.63 8.65 0.97
C THR A 150 -15.72 8.63 2.03
N GLU A 151 -16.15 9.82 2.49
CA GLU A 151 -17.26 9.95 3.43
C GLU A 151 -18.58 9.40 2.84
N ALA A 152 -18.77 9.48 1.52
CA ALA A 152 -19.95 8.92 0.85
C ALA A 152 -20.06 7.39 0.98
N ASP A 153 -18.94 6.67 1.15
CA ASP A 153 -18.95 5.23 1.38
C ASP A 153 -19.63 4.87 2.72
N LEU A 154 -19.69 5.79 3.67
CA LEU A 154 -20.36 5.59 4.97
C LEU A 154 -21.87 5.46 4.83
N ASP A 155 -22.47 5.97 3.76
CA ASP A 155 -23.91 5.88 3.50
C ASP A 155 -24.33 4.50 2.98
N SER A 156 -23.37 3.69 2.52
CA SER A 156 -23.59 2.36 1.94
C SER A 156 -22.97 1.23 2.77
N LEU A 157 -22.74 1.45 4.06
CA LEU A 157 -22.18 0.42 4.95
C LEU A 157 -23.12 -0.78 5.08
N PRO A 158 -22.58 -2.01 5.03
CA PRO A 158 -23.40 -3.21 5.23
C PRO A 158 -23.88 -3.33 6.66
N GLU A 159 -25.01 -4.03 6.86
CA GLU A 159 -25.65 -4.24 8.17
C GLU A 159 -24.68 -4.73 9.25
N ARG A 160 -23.74 -5.62 8.89
CA ARG A 160 -22.75 -6.14 9.83
C ARG A 160 -21.85 -5.06 10.43
N ILE A 161 -21.63 -3.96 9.69
CA ILE A 161 -20.85 -2.80 10.18
C ILE A 161 -21.75 -1.88 11.00
N LEU A 162 -22.99 -1.63 10.51
CA LEU A 162 -23.92 -0.71 11.17
C LEU A 162 -24.30 -1.17 12.59
N HIS A 163 -24.32 -2.48 12.82
CA HIS A 163 -24.68 -3.11 14.10
C HIS A 163 -23.49 -3.73 14.84
N ALA A 164 -22.25 -3.40 14.43
CA ALA A 164 -21.05 -3.93 15.08
C ALA A 164 -20.90 -3.37 16.51
N GLU A 165 -20.89 -4.25 17.50
CA GLU A 165 -20.54 -3.88 18.88
C GLU A 165 -19.04 -3.58 19.02
N ASN A 166 -18.22 -4.32 18.28
CA ASN A 166 -16.77 -4.17 18.25
C ASN A 166 -16.36 -3.69 16.84
N LEU A 167 -15.92 -2.45 16.74
CA LEU A 167 -15.54 -1.82 15.49
C LEU A 167 -14.12 -1.24 15.58
N MET A 168 -13.28 -1.59 14.64
CA MET A 168 -11.94 -1.04 14.47
C MET A 168 -11.83 -0.27 13.16
N VAL A 169 -11.10 0.83 13.19
CA VAL A 169 -10.77 1.64 12.02
C VAL A 169 -9.26 1.63 11.83
N THR A 170 -8.80 1.31 10.65
CA THR A 170 -7.38 1.43 10.31
C THR A 170 -7.19 1.99 8.90
N THR A 171 -5.95 2.25 8.47
CA THR A 171 -5.68 3.05 7.29
C THR A 171 -4.63 2.41 6.40
N GLN A 172 -4.71 2.71 5.11
CA GLN A 172 -3.63 2.47 4.15
C GLN A 172 -2.41 3.33 4.52
N THR A 173 -1.20 2.79 4.31
CA THR A 173 0.06 3.41 4.75
C THR A 173 0.44 4.70 4.01
N THR A 174 -0.13 4.97 2.82
CA THR A 174 0.26 6.08 1.93
C THR A 174 -0.87 7.08 1.65
N LEU A 175 -1.75 7.30 2.62
CA LEU A 175 -2.84 8.30 2.51
C LEU A 175 -2.39 9.71 2.90
N SER A 176 -3.25 10.70 2.61
CA SER A 176 -3.16 12.04 3.18
C SER A 176 -3.50 12.00 4.65
N GLN A 177 -2.65 12.58 5.51
CA GLN A 177 -2.93 12.69 6.94
C GLN A 177 -4.21 13.49 7.20
N TRP A 178 -4.36 14.62 6.52
CA TRP A 178 -5.47 15.55 6.74
C TRP A 178 -6.81 14.97 6.27
N ASP A 179 -6.84 14.34 5.08
CA ASP A 179 -8.07 13.69 4.58
C ASP A 179 -8.46 12.51 5.48
N THR A 180 -7.46 11.75 5.94
CA THR A 180 -7.69 10.62 6.85
C THR A 180 -8.27 11.09 8.18
N ILE A 181 -7.77 12.19 8.75
CA ILE A 181 -8.30 12.77 10.00
C ILE A 181 -9.77 13.15 9.80
N ARG A 182 -10.12 13.86 8.70
CA ARG A 182 -11.51 14.24 8.40
C ARG A 182 -12.45 13.03 8.32
N LEU A 183 -12.01 12.00 7.62
CA LEU A 183 -12.79 10.78 7.47
C LEU A 183 -12.93 10.00 8.78
N VAL A 184 -11.86 9.92 9.58
CA VAL A 184 -11.90 9.32 10.92
C VAL A 184 -12.86 10.09 11.84
N GLU A 185 -12.88 11.41 11.77
CA GLU A 185 -13.84 12.22 12.54
C GLU A 185 -15.29 11.97 12.11
N ALA A 186 -15.55 11.84 10.80
CA ALA A 186 -16.87 11.44 10.30
C ALA A 186 -17.29 10.05 10.80
N ILE A 187 -16.37 9.08 10.77
CA ILE A 187 -16.61 7.74 11.31
C ILE A 187 -16.90 7.80 12.82
N ARG A 188 -16.10 8.54 13.60
CA ARG A 188 -16.30 8.68 15.05
C ARG A 188 -17.63 9.32 15.42
N ARG A 189 -18.12 10.29 14.62
CA ARG A 189 -19.47 10.85 14.83
C ARG A 189 -20.55 9.81 14.70
N ARG A 190 -20.40 8.84 13.79
CA ARG A 190 -21.36 7.77 13.55
C ARG A 190 -21.18 6.58 14.48
N PHE A 191 -19.92 6.25 14.81
CA PHE A 191 -19.52 5.12 15.64
C PHE A 191 -18.57 5.59 16.76
N PRO A 192 -19.10 6.21 17.84
CA PRO A 192 -18.27 6.76 18.92
C PRO A 192 -17.42 5.71 19.67
N HIS A 193 -17.82 4.43 19.60
CA HIS A 193 -17.13 3.29 20.21
C HIS A 193 -15.99 2.70 19.35
N ALA A 194 -15.82 3.17 18.13
CA ALA A 194 -14.82 2.62 17.23
C ALA A 194 -13.38 2.88 17.72
N GLU A 195 -12.58 1.82 17.78
CA GLU A 195 -11.16 1.91 18.05
C GLU A 195 -10.40 2.33 16.77
N VAL A 196 -9.56 3.36 16.83
CA VAL A 196 -8.89 3.91 15.66
C VAL A 196 -7.38 3.73 15.74
N TYR A 197 -6.84 3.06 14.73
CA TYR A 197 -5.40 2.82 14.52
C TYR A 197 -4.97 3.46 13.21
N ASN A 198 -4.20 4.55 13.30
CA ASN A 198 -3.67 5.24 12.12
C ASN A 198 -2.35 4.57 11.71
N GLU A 199 -2.37 3.84 10.61
CA GLU A 199 -1.22 3.13 10.05
C GLU A 199 -0.54 3.88 8.89
N ILE A 200 -0.84 5.18 8.68
CA ILE A 200 -0.07 6.00 7.73
C ILE A 200 1.40 5.97 8.15
N CYS A 201 2.26 5.43 7.30
CA CYS A 201 3.65 5.19 7.66
C CYS A 201 4.41 6.51 7.90
N LYS A 202 5.38 6.47 8.82
CA LYS A 202 6.16 7.66 9.20
C LYS A 202 6.83 8.32 8.01
N ALA A 203 7.32 7.54 7.04
CA ALA A 203 7.91 8.07 5.83
C ALA A 203 6.94 8.90 4.98
N THR A 204 5.66 8.53 4.95
CA THR A 204 4.60 9.30 4.29
C THR A 204 4.30 10.57 5.07
N GLN A 205 4.14 10.48 6.39
CA GLN A 205 3.88 11.62 7.26
C GLN A 205 4.99 12.68 7.16
N ASP A 206 6.24 12.27 7.40
CA ASP A 206 7.41 13.16 7.37
C ASP A 206 7.53 13.91 6.03
N ARG A 207 7.20 13.26 4.89
CA ARG A 207 7.25 13.90 3.57
C ARG A 207 6.14 14.93 3.39
N GLN A 208 4.93 14.61 3.80
CA GLN A 208 3.79 15.54 3.72
C GLN A 208 4.03 16.75 4.59
N GLU A 209 4.48 16.57 5.83
CA GLU A 209 4.83 17.66 6.75
C GLU A 209 6.00 18.51 6.21
N ALA A 210 7.00 17.88 5.60
CA ALA A 210 8.12 18.61 5.01
C ALA A 210 7.67 19.49 3.84
N VAL A 211 6.78 19.01 2.96
CA VAL A 211 6.18 19.82 1.89
C VAL A 211 5.38 20.97 2.50
N ALA A 212 4.47 20.68 3.44
CA ALA A 212 3.62 21.70 4.08
C ALA A 212 4.43 22.81 4.75
N ARG A 213 5.60 22.48 5.33
CA ARG A 213 6.48 23.44 5.99
C ARG A 213 7.38 24.21 5.04
N MET A 214 8.02 23.49 4.08
CA MET A 214 9.13 24.02 3.29
C MET A 214 8.71 24.60 1.93
N ALA A 215 7.56 24.20 1.38
CA ALA A 215 7.06 24.70 0.12
C ALA A 215 6.16 25.95 0.28
N ARG A 216 5.78 26.29 1.51
CA ARG A 216 4.99 27.49 1.78
C ARG A 216 5.73 28.75 1.34
N GLY A 217 5.08 29.56 0.49
CA GLY A 217 5.64 30.80 -0.03
C GLY A 217 6.59 30.62 -1.22
N ALA A 218 6.73 29.41 -1.76
CA ALA A 218 7.46 29.17 -2.99
C ALA A 218 6.63 29.61 -4.22
N ASP A 219 7.25 30.27 -5.18
CA ASP A 219 6.60 30.66 -6.45
C ASP A 219 6.21 29.43 -7.29
N LEU A 220 6.95 28.33 -7.15
CA LEU A 220 6.72 27.07 -7.85
C LEU A 220 7.21 25.89 -7.02
N THR A 221 6.36 24.88 -6.88
CA THR A 221 6.73 23.60 -6.27
C THR A 221 6.74 22.50 -7.33
N ILE A 222 7.88 21.81 -7.47
CA ILE A 222 8.04 20.68 -8.40
C ILE A 222 8.06 19.38 -7.60
N VAL A 223 7.09 18.51 -7.84
CA VAL A 223 7.03 17.16 -7.26
C VAL A 223 7.50 16.15 -8.31
N VAL A 224 8.62 15.48 -8.02
CA VAL A 224 9.20 14.45 -8.89
C VAL A 224 8.75 13.08 -8.44
N GLY A 225 8.06 12.32 -9.30
CA GLY A 225 7.58 10.98 -9.00
C GLY A 225 6.77 10.36 -10.15
N ASP A 226 6.26 9.15 -9.93
CA ASP A 226 5.41 8.45 -10.89
C ASP A 226 3.93 8.82 -10.63
N PRO A 227 3.13 9.13 -11.67
CA PRO A 227 1.71 9.48 -11.50
C PRO A 227 0.85 8.34 -10.91
N ARG A 228 1.32 7.10 -10.96
CA ARG A 228 0.67 5.95 -10.31
C ARG A 228 1.00 5.85 -8.82
N SER A 229 2.03 6.55 -8.35
CA SER A 229 2.42 6.55 -6.94
C SER A 229 1.44 7.34 -6.09
N ASN A 230 0.79 6.66 -5.15
CA ASN A 230 -0.11 7.31 -4.20
C ASN A 230 0.61 8.38 -3.38
N ASN A 231 1.82 8.07 -2.89
CA ASN A 231 2.64 9.06 -2.17
C ASN A 231 2.95 10.30 -3.01
N THR A 232 3.33 10.15 -4.29
CA THR A 232 3.59 11.28 -5.19
C THR A 232 2.35 12.16 -5.34
N ASN A 233 1.20 11.56 -5.63
CA ASN A 233 -0.06 12.29 -5.81
C ASN A 233 -0.47 13.05 -4.53
N ARG A 234 -0.24 12.47 -3.35
CA ARG A 234 -0.52 13.14 -2.09
C ARG A 234 0.39 14.34 -1.84
N LEU A 235 1.67 14.27 -2.20
CA LEU A 235 2.58 15.42 -2.12
C LEU A 235 2.18 16.55 -3.07
N VAL A 236 1.67 16.22 -4.28
CA VAL A 236 1.11 17.23 -5.20
C VAL A 236 -0.09 17.93 -4.56
N GLN A 237 -1.02 17.17 -3.98
CA GLN A 237 -2.20 17.73 -3.31
C GLN A 237 -1.81 18.65 -2.15
N VAL A 238 -0.91 18.20 -1.27
CA VAL A 238 -0.40 19.03 -0.17
C VAL A 238 0.22 20.33 -0.69
N ALA A 239 1.00 20.27 -1.77
CA ALA A 239 1.60 21.47 -2.37
C ALA A 239 0.57 22.42 -3.00
N GLN A 240 -0.56 21.91 -3.50
CA GLN A 240 -1.65 22.71 -4.07
C GLN A 240 -2.52 23.41 -3.01
N GLU A 241 -2.54 22.89 -1.79
CA GLU A 241 -3.31 23.43 -0.67
C GLU A 241 -2.55 24.53 0.13
N LEU A 242 -1.30 24.86 -0.26
CA LEU A 242 -0.44 25.85 0.41
C LEU A 242 -0.60 27.27 -0.14
#